data_5b43f7377c3c0be8ee8f24020028d267
#
_entry.id   5b43f7377c3c0be8ee8f24020028d267
#
_cell.length_a   1.000
_cell.length_b   1.000
_cell.length_c   1.000
_cell.angle_alpha   90.00
_cell.angle_beta   90.00
_cell.angle_gamma   90.00
#
_symmetry.space_group_name_H-M   'P 1'
#
loop_
_entity.id
_entity.type
_entity.pdbx_description
1 polymer ?
#
loop_
_entity_poly.entity_id
_entity_poly.type
_entity_poly.pdbx_seq_one_letter_code
_entity_poly.pdbx_strand_id
1 'polypeptide(L)'
;MKLLLVDDSRALRRENQRVLERVDYVVICAEDGESALRIAREQPIDLILLDLILPKMSGLEVLERLKSEAKTADIPVVVLSSLSEKNRAKLIDAGAEEFLEKNSLMPEPGQNLLPLVLEDLLCRIRRKRGIAFTDVHTSH
;
A
#
# COMPACT_ATOMS: atom_id res chain seq x y z
N MET A 1 5.26 -4.36 11.71
CA MET A 1 5.40 -3.70 10.41
C MET A 1 4.48 -2.49 10.35
N LYS A 2 5.02 -1.38 9.92
CA LYS A 2 4.27 -0.12 9.85
C LYS A 2 3.85 0.16 8.42
N LEU A 3 2.54 0.28 8.21
CA LEU A 3 1.93 0.51 6.90
C LEU A 3 1.39 1.93 6.81
N LEU A 4 1.56 2.53 5.64
CA LEU A 4 0.90 3.79 5.31
C LEU A 4 -0.25 3.47 4.35
N LEU A 5 -1.47 3.76 4.76
CA LEU A 5 -2.67 3.52 3.97
C LEU A 5 -3.19 4.85 3.43
N VAL A 6 -3.15 5.00 2.11
CA VAL A 6 -3.55 6.23 1.43
C VAL A 6 -4.84 6.00 0.67
N ASP A 7 -5.93 6.58 1.14
CA ASP A 7 -7.25 6.42 0.53
C ASP A 7 -8.11 7.62 0.94
N ASP A 8 -8.78 8.26 -0.01
CA ASP A 8 -9.63 9.40 0.29
C ASP A 8 -11.01 8.98 0.82
N SER A 9 -11.39 7.73 0.64
CA SER A 9 -12.64 7.22 1.19
C SER A 9 -12.49 6.91 2.67
N ARG A 10 -13.12 7.72 3.50
CA ARG A 10 -13.06 7.52 4.94
C ARG A 10 -13.56 6.14 5.37
N ALA A 11 -14.63 5.68 4.75
CA ALA A 11 -15.23 4.39 5.09
C ALA A 11 -14.29 3.23 4.75
N LEU A 12 -13.71 3.23 3.55
CA LEU A 12 -12.77 2.20 3.14
C LEU A 12 -11.48 2.26 3.96
N ARG A 13 -10.99 3.46 4.21
CA ARG A 13 -9.77 3.66 4.99
C ARG A 13 -9.94 3.08 6.40
N ARG A 14 -11.06 3.36 7.04
CA ARG A 14 -11.35 2.83 8.37
C ARG A 14 -11.50 1.32 8.38
N GLU A 15 -12.19 0.79 7.39
CA GLU A 15 -12.38 -0.66 7.30
C GLU A 15 -11.05 -1.37 7.09
N ASN A 16 -10.23 -0.90 6.17
CA ASN A 16 -8.93 -1.50 5.90
C ASN A 16 -7.98 -1.35 7.09
N GLN A 17 -7.99 -0.19 7.73
CA GLN A 17 -7.20 0.02 8.94
C GLN A 17 -7.59 -1.00 10.01
N ARG A 18 -8.89 -1.17 10.24
CA ARG A 18 -9.40 -2.07 11.26
C ARG A 18 -8.95 -3.52 11.04
N VAL A 19 -9.11 -4.03 9.82
CA VAL A 19 -8.76 -5.43 9.54
C VAL A 19 -7.26 -5.66 9.55
N LEU A 20 -6.47 -4.68 9.17
CA LEU A 20 -5.01 -4.79 9.21
C LEU A 20 -4.49 -4.71 10.63
N GLU A 21 -5.05 -3.84 11.46
CA GLU A 21 -4.65 -3.75 12.87
C GLU A 21 -4.98 -5.02 13.64
N ARG A 22 -6.02 -5.73 13.25
CA ARG A 22 -6.37 -7.01 13.87
C ARG A 22 -5.30 -8.08 13.68
N VAL A 23 -4.50 -7.97 12.62
CA VAL A 23 -3.40 -8.90 12.37
C VAL A 23 -2.05 -8.27 12.66
N ASP A 24 -2.04 -7.33 13.61
CA ASP A 24 -0.85 -6.75 14.22
C ASP A 24 -0.02 -5.80 13.36
N TYR A 25 -0.58 -5.27 12.28
CA TYR A 25 0.08 -4.17 11.58
C TYR A 25 -0.18 -2.86 12.32
N VAL A 26 0.79 -1.98 12.31
CA VAL A 26 0.61 -0.59 12.74
C VAL A 26 0.25 0.20 11.49
N VAL A 27 -0.93 0.80 11.46
CA VAL A 27 -1.44 1.48 10.27
C VAL A 27 -1.52 2.98 10.51
N ILE A 28 -0.87 3.74 9.64
CA ILE A 28 -0.98 5.18 9.61
C ILE A 28 -1.77 5.52 8.35
N CYS A 29 -2.74 6.41 8.48
CA CYS A 29 -3.63 6.75 7.38
C CYS A 29 -3.33 8.14 6.83
N ALA A 30 -3.50 8.28 5.51
CA ALA A 30 -3.47 9.57 4.82
C ALA A 30 -4.66 9.63 3.87
N GLU A 31 -5.26 10.80 3.75
CA GLU A 31 -6.44 11.00 2.90
C GLU A 31 -6.12 11.61 1.54
N ASP A 32 -4.89 12.09 1.35
CA ASP A 32 -4.47 12.69 0.09
C ASP A 32 -2.98 12.49 -0.14
N GLY A 33 -2.51 12.89 -1.32
CA GLY A 33 -1.13 12.68 -1.72
C GLY A 33 -0.12 13.50 -0.92
N GLU A 34 -0.45 14.72 -0.58
CA GLU A 34 0.45 15.58 0.20
C GLU A 34 0.71 15.01 1.58
N SER A 35 -0.35 14.60 2.26
CA SER A 35 -0.23 13.96 3.58
C SER A 35 0.58 12.68 3.49
N ALA A 36 0.35 11.88 2.45
CA ALA A 36 1.07 10.63 2.24
C ALA A 36 2.56 10.87 2.07
N LEU A 37 2.93 11.85 1.24
CA LEU A 37 4.33 12.18 1.00
C LEU A 37 5.01 12.67 2.28
N ARG A 38 4.34 13.54 3.02
CA ARG A 38 4.87 14.05 4.27
C ARG A 38 5.12 12.94 5.28
N ILE A 39 4.13 12.06 5.47
CA ILE A 39 4.26 10.95 6.41
C ILE A 39 5.38 10.00 5.99
N ALA A 40 5.47 9.68 4.70
CA ALA A 40 6.50 8.79 4.21
C ALA A 40 7.91 9.35 4.39
N ARG A 41 8.06 10.68 4.35
CA ARG A 41 9.35 11.34 4.58
C ARG A 41 9.71 11.40 6.06
N GLU A 42 8.73 11.55 6.93
CA GLU A 42 8.95 11.81 8.35
C GLU A 42 8.97 10.57 9.23
N GLN A 43 8.34 9.49 8.79
CA GLN A 43 8.18 8.29 9.60
C GLN A 43 8.76 7.04 8.90
N PRO A 44 9.24 6.07 9.69
CA PRO A 44 9.74 4.81 9.12
C PRO A 44 8.57 3.94 8.66
N ILE A 45 8.25 4.00 7.38
CA ILE A 45 7.17 3.23 6.77
C ILE A 45 7.77 2.01 6.06
N ASP A 46 7.19 0.84 6.31
CA ASP A 46 7.66 -0.42 5.72
C ASP A 46 6.98 -0.74 4.41
N LEU A 47 5.74 -0.29 4.24
CA LEU A 47 4.96 -0.54 3.03
C LEU A 47 3.91 0.55 2.87
N ILE A 48 3.66 0.97 1.64
CA ILE A 48 2.61 1.93 1.32
C ILE A 48 1.53 1.25 0.51
N LEU A 49 0.28 1.35 0.98
CA LEU A 49 -0.91 0.94 0.23
C LEU A 49 -1.52 2.22 -0.32
N LEU A 50 -1.50 2.37 -1.64
CA LEU A 50 -1.81 3.63 -2.29
C LEU A 50 -3.00 3.51 -3.23
N ASP A 51 -4.07 4.27 -2.97
CA ASP A 51 -5.18 4.38 -3.90
C ASP A 51 -4.76 5.20 -5.11
N LEU A 52 -5.16 4.75 -6.29
CA LEU A 52 -4.81 5.43 -7.53
C LEU A 52 -5.60 6.72 -7.73
N ILE A 53 -6.85 6.75 -7.28
CA ILE A 53 -7.72 7.92 -7.42
C ILE A 53 -7.77 8.71 -6.13
N LEU A 54 -7.09 9.85 -6.10
CA LEU A 54 -7.02 10.74 -4.95
C LEU A 54 -7.40 12.16 -5.35
N PRO A 55 -7.86 12.99 -4.41
CA PRO A 55 -8.12 14.40 -4.71
C PRO A 55 -6.81 15.17 -4.87
N LYS A 56 -6.84 16.23 -5.66
CA LYS A 56 -5.71 17.15 -5.90
C LYS A 56 -4.54 16.55 -6.65
N MET A 57 -4.01 15.43 -6.20
CA MET A 57 -2.86 14.77 -6.77
C MET A 57 -3.19 13.31 -7.00
N SER A 58 -2.99 12.79 -8.22
CA SER A 58 -3.31 11.39 -8.52
C SER A 58 -2.36 10.43 -7.80
N GLY A 59 -2.81 9.18 -7.63
CA GLY A 59 -1.96 8.15 -7.07
C GLY A 59 -0.69 7.92 -7.87
N LEU A 60 -0.78 8.01 -9.20
CA LEU A 60 0.41 7.88 -10.06
C LEU A 60 1.43 8.98 -9.76
N GLU A 61 0.98 10.21 -9.58
CA GLU A 61 1.87 11.32 -9.26
C GLU A 61 2.51 11.12 -7.88
N VAL A 62 1.76 10.64 -6.90
CA VAL A 62 2.31 10.30 -5.59
C VAL A 62 3.39 9.24 -5.72
N LEU A 63 3.11 8.19 -6.49
CA LEU A 63 4.07 7.11 -6.72
C LEU A 63 5.35 7.63 -7.35
N GLU A 64 5.23 8.46 -8.39
CA GLU A 64 6.39 9.04 -9.07
C GLU A 64 7.25 9.88 -8.11
N ARG A 65 6.60 10.67 -7.26
CA ARG A 65 7.32 11.48 -6.27
C ARG A 65 8.01 10.64 -5.22
N LEU A 66 7.32 9.59 -4.72
CA LEU A 66 7.93 8.68 -3.75
C LEU A 66 9.20 8.04 -4.31
N LYS A 67 9.15 7.63 -5.58
CA LYS A 67 10.28 6.95 -6.21
C LYS A 67 11.41 7.90 -6.62
N SER A 68 11.13 9.20 -6.72
CA SER A 68 12.14 10.19 -7.09
C SER A 68 12.94 10.72 -5.91
N GLU A 69 12.51 10.47 -4.68
CA GLU A 69 13.18 10.97 -3.48
C GLU A 69 13.95 9.87 -2.77
N ALA A 70 15.19 10.15 -2.40
CA ALA A 70 16.07 9.17 -1.76
C ALA A 70 15.47 8.59 -0.47
N LYS A 71 14.77 9.41 0.30
CA LYS A 71 14.19 8.98 1.58
C LYS A 71 13.07 7.96 1.43
N THR A 72 12.38 7.96 0.30
CA THR A 72 11.17 7.16 0.11
C THR A 72 11.28 6.16 -1.03
N ALA A 73 12.30 6.26 -1.87
CA ALA A 73 12.43 5.45 -3.08
C ALA A 73 12.43 3.94 -2.81
N ASP A 74 12.98 3.51 -1.69
CA ASP A 74 13.08 2.10 -1.37
C ASP A 74 11.85 1.51 -0.69
N ILE A 75 10.88 2.34 -0.31
CA ILE A 75 9.65 1.85 0.32
C ILE A 75 8.80 1.17 -0.74
N PRO A 76 8.44 -0.10 -0.56
CA PRO A 76 7.56 -0.77 -1.52
C PRO A 76 6.17 -0.14 -1.52
N VAL A 77 5.65 0.13 -2.71
CA VAL A 77 4.32 0.71 -2.89
C VAL A 77 3.43 -0.28 -3.61
N VAL A 78 2.32 -0.60 -2.99
CA VAL A 78 1.28 -1.45 -3.57
C VAL A 78 0.10 -0.56 -3.91
N VAL A 79 -0.29 -0.55 -5.17
CA VAL A 79 -1.40 0.27 -5.64
C VAL A 79 -2.71 -0.49 -5.48
N LEU A 80 -3.68 0.15 -4.84
CA LEU A 80 -5.05 -0.36 -4.74
C LEU A 80 -5.93 0.45 -5.66
N SER A 81 -6.67 -0.20 -6.54
CA SER A 81 -7.50 0.53 -7.48
C SER A 81 -8.76 -0.23 -7.85
N SER A 82 -9.83 0.52 -8.15
CA SER A 82 -11.05 -0.03 -8.74
C SER A 82 -10.94 -0.08 -10.26
N LEU A 83 -9.87 0.46 -10.84
CA LEU A 83 -9.65 0.47 -12.27
C LEU A 83 -9.14 -0.88 -12.76
N SER A 84 -9.36 -1.15 -14.05
CA SER A 84 -8.95 -2.41 -14.67
C SER A 84 -7.44 -2.52 -14.81
N GLU A 85 -6.98 -3.72 -15.14
CA GLU A 85 -5.56 -4.03 -15.34
C GLU A 85 -4.86 -3.24 -16.45
N LYS A 86 -5.61 -2.48 -17.24
CA LYS A 86 -5.03 -1.70 -18.34
C LYS A 86 -3.90 -0.77 -17.90
N ASN A 87 -3.96 -0.29 -16.66
CA ASN A 87 -2.96 0.62 -16.13
C ASN A 87 -1.84 -0.07 -15.36
N ARG A 88 -1.91 -1.38 -15.24
CA ARG A 88 -0.95 -2.14 -14.43
C ARG A 88 0.48 -1.95 -14.90
N ALA A 89 0.74 -2.13 -16.19
CA ALA A 89 2.09 -2.00 -16.74
C ALA A 89 2.66 -0.61 -16.48
N LYS A 90 1.84 0.42 -16.67
CA LYS A 90 2.25 1.80 -16.45
C LYS A 90 2.62 2.05 -14.99
N LEU A 91 1.86 1.49 -14.06
CA LEU A 91 2.12 1.63 -12.63
C LEU A 91 3.37 0.89 -12.21
N ILE A 92 3.56 -0.32 -12.72
CA ILE A 92 4.77 -1.10 -12.44
C ILE A 92 6.00 -0.37 -12.99
N ASP A 93 5.91 0.18 -14.19
CA ASP A 93 6.99 0.96 -14.78
C ASP A 93 7.32 2.22 -13.96
N ALA A 94 6.31 2.81 -13.33
CA ALA A 94 6.50 3.97 -12.45
C ALA A 94 7.08 3.60 -11.08
N GLY A 95 7.22 2.30 -10.79
CA GLY A 95 7.86 1.83 -9.57
C GLY A 95 6.98 1.13 -8.57
N ALA A 96 5.71 0.85 -8.91
CA ALA A 96 4.85 0.08 -8.00
C ALA A 96 5.35 -1.36 -7.92
N GLU A 97 5.37 -1.90 -6.71
CA GLU A 97 5.73 -3.31 -6.51
C GLU A 97 4.63 -4.24 -7.00
N GLU A 98 3.38 -3.84 -6.79
CA GLU A 98 2.24 -4.66 -7.16
C GLU A 98 0.99 -3.79 -7.30
N PHE A 99 0.01 -4.35 -7.98
CA PHE A 99 -1.28 -3.71 -8.22
C PHE A 99 -2.38 -4.66 -7.75
N LEU A 100 -3.29 -4.18 -6.91
CA LEU A 100 -4.42 -4.95 -6.42
C LEU A 100 -5.73 -4.28 -6.81
N GLU A 101 -6.68 -5.07 -7.30
CA GLU A 101 -8.02 -4.60 -7.61
C GLU A 101 -8.88 -4.59 -6.34
N LYS A 102 -9.47 -3.45 -6.03
CA LYS A 102 -10.30 -3.30 -4.84
C LYS A 102 -11.48 -4.28 -4.81
N ASN A 103 -12.11 -4.50 -5.98
CA ASN A 103 -13.25 -5.39 -6.05
C ASN A 103 -12.90 -6.85 -5.72
N SER A 104 -11.69 -7.26 -6.03
CA SER A 104 -11.22 -8.61 -5.72
C SER A 104 -10.96 -8.82 -4.24
N LEU A 105 -10.76 -7.73 -3.50
CA LEU A 105 -10.49 -7.80 -2.06
C LEU A 105 -11.76 -7.94 -1.24
N MET A 106 -12.91 -7.54 -1.79
CA MET A 106 -14.19 -7.59 -1.09
C MET A 106 -15.23 -8.29 -1.96
N PRO A 107 -15.08 -9.63 -2.20
CA PRO A 107 -15.98 -10.34 -3.11
C PRO A 107 -17.41 -10.45 -2.59
N GLU A 108 -17.61 -10.44 -1.28
CA GLU A 108 -18.92 -10.53 -0.66
C GLU A 108 -19.06 -9.53 0.48
N PRO A 109 -20.29 -9.10 0.79
CA PRO A 109 -20.51 -8.20 1.92
C PRO A 109 -19.95 -8.79 3.21
N GLY A 110 -19.21 -7.99 3.96
CA GLY A 110 -18.60 -8.42 5.21
C GLY A 110 -17.28 -9.15 5.07
N GLN A 111 -16.85 -9.48 3.85
CA GLN A 111 -15.56 -10.07 3.61
C GLN A 111 -14.53 -8.99 3.25
N ASN A 112 -13.35 -9.12 3.80
CA ASN A 112 -12.22 -8.30 3.39
C ASN A 112 -10.98 -9.19 3.35
N LEU A 113 -10.50 -9.46 2.15
CA LEU A 113 -9.37 -10.35 1.93
C LEU A 113 -8.01 -9.65 1.97
N LEU A 114 -8.00 -8.34 2.23
CA LEU A 114 -6.76 -7.57 2.23
C LEU A 114 -5.69 -8.15 3.16
N PRO A 115 -6.00 -8.56 4.40
CA PRO A 115 -4.97 -9.14 5.25
C PRO A 115 -4.32 -10.39 4.66
N LEU A 116 -5.12 -11.28 4.06
CA LEU A 116 -4.61 -12.51 3.46
C LEU A 116 -3.78 -12.22 2.21
N VAL A 117 -4.30 -11.36 1.34
CA VAL A 117 -3.62 -10.99 0.11
C VAL A 117 -2.32 -10.28 0.42
N LEU A 118 -2.32 -9.41 1.42
CA LEU A 118 -1.13 -8.65 1.81
C LEU A 118 -0.04 -9.56 2.35
N GLU A 119 -0.39 -10.56 3.15
CA GLU A 119 0.57 -11.52 3.67
C GLU A 119 1.28 -12.25 2.54
N ASP A 120 0.53 -12.76 1.56
CA ASP A 120 1.09 -13.42 0.40
C ASP A 120 1.97 -12.47 -0.43
N LEU A 121 1.49 -11.26 -0.62
CA LEU A 121 2.19 -10.23 -1.37
C LEU A 121 3.52 -9.86 -0.73
N LEU A 122 3.54 -9.71 0.59
CA LEU A 122 4.76 -9.41 1.31
C LEU A 122 5.81 -10.51 1.14
N CYS A 123 5.38 -11.77 1.14
CA CYS A 123 6.29 -12.88 0.86
C CYS A 123 6.91 -12.77 -0.53
N ARG A 124 6.11 -12.39 -1.53
CA ARG A 124 6.59 -12.22 -2.90
C ARG A 124 7.56 -11.05 -3.03
N ILE A 125 7.27 -9.94 -2.38
CA ILE A 125 8.15 -8.77 -2.39
C ILE A 125 9.50 -9.11 -1.78
N ARG A 126 9.50 -9.85 -0.69
CA ARG A 126 10.72 -10.29 -0.03
C ARG A 126 11.60 -11.12 -0.93
N ARG A 127 11.03 -12.07 -1.62
CA ARG A 127 11.75 -12.91 -2.57
C ARG A 127 12.38 -12.09 -3.69
N LYS A 128 11.60 -11.17 -4.25
CA LYS A 128 12.05 -10.29 -5.33
C LYS A 128 13.25 -9.44 -4.91
N ARG A 129 13.21 -8.93 -3.69
CA ARG A 129 14.25 -8.02 -3.20
C ARG A 129 15.40 -8.73 -2.53
N GLY A 130 15.29 -10.03 -2.31
CA GLY A 130 16.31 -10.79 -1.59
C GLY A 130 16.44 -10.37 -0.14
N ILE A 131 15.40 -9.83 0.45
CA ILE A 131 15.40 -9.37 1.83
C ILE A 131 15.04 -10.52 2.77
N ALA A 132 15.84 -10.71 3.82
CA ALA A 132 15.53 -11.67 4.87
C ALA A 132 14.49 -11.03 5.79
N PHE A 133 13.26 -11.47 5.66
CA PHE A 133 12.17 -10.96 6.48
C PHE A 133 11.88 -11.79 7.70
N THR A 134 12.68 -12.79 7.90
CA THR A 134 12.50 -13.70 9.02
C THR A 134 12.38 -12.97 10.34
N ASP A 135 13.14 -11.90 10.49
CA ASP A 135 13.17 -11.14 11.74
C ASP A 135 11.82 -10.47 12.05
N VAL A 136 11.09 -10.08 11.04
CA VAL A 136 9.81 -9.41 11.22
C VAL A 136 8.72 -10.40 11.58
N HIS A 137 8.76 -11.59 11.00
CA HIS A 137 7.72 -12.60 11.21
C HIS A 137 7.95 -13.53 12.37
N THR A 138 9.19 -13.88 12.60
CA THR A 138 9.52 -14.82 13.66
C THR A 138 9.45 -14.20 15.03
N SER A 139 9.38 -12.90 15.11
CA SER A 139 9.22 -12.20 16.38
C SER A 139 7.80 -12.29 16.94
N HIS A 140 6.91 -12.90 16.24
CA HIS A 140 5.51 -13.02 16.67
C HIS A 140 5.26 -14.18 17.59
#